data_4f48fc94b4de47763d2be0a9a806ded7
#
_entry.id   4f48fc94b4de47763d2be0a9a806ded7
#
_cell.length_a   1.000
_cell.length_b   1.000
_cell.length_c   1.000
_cell.angle_alpha   90.00
_cell.angle_beta   90.00
_cell.angle_gamma   90.00
#
_symmetry.space_group_name_H-M   'P 1'
#
loop_
_entity.id
_entity.type
_entity.pdbx_description
1 polymer ?
#
loop_
_entity_poly.entity_id
_entity_poly.type
_entity_poly.pdbx_seq_one_letter_code
_entity_poly.pdbx_strand_id
1 'polypeptide(L)'
;MSKKIKKENLFISTQQDAQQAQILMPGQEQLQFRVEDTFKCPIYLADKPEWVDTLNKASDPIIERVRKNWKKKIKDPKDSTKQMPNSLHSELLWQYPEFKEIANLILQQSWNILHWQGYNLTGKLPMLTELWVQEFPEEGGFHDIHEHGNNHISGFYFLKCNEKTSHPVFHDPRPGKKMTDLQMRDPSKLNYGSGQVHYKVKPGQFIFFN
;
A
#
# COMPACT_ATOMS: atom_id res chain seq x y z
N MET A 1 24.57 -35.10 -4.85
CA MET A 1 24.86 -33.91 -3.99
C MET A 1 23.55 -33.41 -3.40
N SER A 2 23.27 -33.76 -2.16
CA SER A 2 22.04 -33.37 -1.45
C SER A 2 22.20 -31.92 -0.96
N LYS A 3 21.40 -30.97 -1.52
CA LYS A 3 21.33 -29.61 -0.99
C LYS A 3 20.63 -29.65 0.38
N LYS A 4 21.38 -29.37 1.42
CA LYS A 4 20.83 -29.08 2.75
C LYS A 4 19.82 -27.93 2.63
N ILE A 5 18.56 -28.24 2.78
CA ILE A 5 17.50 -27.24 2.97
C ILE A 5 17.76 -26.58 4.33
N LYS A 6 18.01 -25.28 4.32
CA LYS A 6 18.20 -24.49 5.54
C LYS A 6 16.92 -24.55 6.38
N LYS A 7 17.08 -24.92 7.66
CA LYS A 7 16.02 -25.04 8.67
C LYS A 7 15.51 -23.67 9.18
N GLU A 8 15.34 -22.67 8.33
CA GLU A 8 15.09 -21.29 8.79
C GLU A 8 13.64 -20.85 8.79
N ASN A 9 12.66 -21.72 8.64
CA ASN A 9 11.23 -21.36 8.70
C ASN A 9 10.45 -22.21 9.69
N LEU A 10 10.96 -22.36 10.91
CA LEU A 10 10.15 -22.87 12.01
C LEU A 10 9.47 -21.69 12.71
N PHE A 11 8.21 -21.82 12.99
CA PHE A 11 7.30 -20.83 13.57
C PHE A 11 7.70 -20.32 14.97
N ILE A 12 8.77 -20.83 15.53
CA ILE A 12 9.33 -20.37 16.79
C ILE A 12 10.72 -19.84 16.49
N SER A 13 10.82 -18.54 16.25
CA SER A 13 12.08 -17.91 15.84
C SER A 13 13.07 -17.67 16.97
N THR A 14 12.63 -17.76 18.22
CA THR A 14 13.52 -17.57 19.38
C THR A 14 13.18 -18.55 20.52
N GLN A 15 14.17 -18.88 21.35
CA GLN A 15 13.95 -19.64 22.59
C GLN A 15 12.96 -18.94 23.55
N GLN A 16 12.87 -17.63 23.51
CA GLN A 16 11.93 -16.84 24.31
C GLN A 16 10.48 -17.06 23.88
N ASP A 17 10.21 -17.15 22.57
CA ASP A 17 8.88 -17.43 22.04
C ASP A 17 8.43 -18.85 22.39
N ALA A 18 9.35 -19.81 22.38
CA ALA A 18 9.09 -21.18 22.81
C ALA A 18 8.75 -21.26 24.30
N GLN A 19 9.47 -20.54 25.17
CA GLN A 19 9.19 -20.52 26.58
C GLN A 19 7.85 -19.87 26.91
N GLN A 20 7.48 -18.79 26.22
CA GLN A 20 6.17 -18.14 26.42
C GLN A 20 5.00 -18.97 25.88
N ALA A 21 5.20 -19.71 24.80
CA ALA A 21 4.18 -20.64 24.29
C ALA A 21 3.93 -21.82 25.25
N GLN A 22 4.94 -22.26 25.98
CA GLN A 22 4.83 -23.34 26.97
C GLN A 22 3.97 -22.99 28.20
N ILE A 23 3.77 -21.70 28.48
CA ILE A 23 2.95 -21.26 29.63
C ILE A 23 1.45 -21.53 29.42
N LEU A 24 0.99 -21.68 28.19
CA LEU A 24 -0.45 -21.70 27.88
C LEU A 24 -1.10 -23.09 27.99
N MET A 25 -0.35 -24.17 27.81
CA MET A 25 -0.92 -25.53 27.81
C MET A 25 0.09 -26.56 28.40
N PRO A 26 0.39 -26.53 29.67
CA PRO A 26 1.32 -27.48 30.27
C PRO A 26 0.77 -28.91 30.27
N GLY A 27 1.54 -29.84 29.79
CA GLY A 27 1.24 -31.28 29.84
C GLY A 27 0.54 -31.88 28.66
N GLN A 28 0.35 -31.14 27.55
CA GLN A 28 -0.20 -31.67 26.32
C GLN A 28 0.87 -32.05 25.28
N GLU A 29 0.59 -33.04 24.47
CA GLU A 29 1.42 -33.42 23.34
C GLU A 29 1.54 -32.24 22.35
N GLN A 30 2.78 -31.90 21.96
CA GLN A 30 3.06 -30.82 21.01
C GLN A 30 3.23 -31.41 19.61
N LEU A 31 2.37 -31.04 18.71
CA LEU A 31 2.51 -31.34 17.29
C LEU A 31 3.51 -30.39 16.63
N GLN A 32 4.35 -30.92 15.74
CA GLN A 32 5.19 -30.10 14.88
C GLN A 32 4.41 -29.70 13.62
N PHE A 33 4.21 -28.41 13.43
CA PHE A 33 3.52 -27.90 12.25
C PHE A 33 4.50 -27.55 11.13
N ARG A 34 4.18 -27.96 9.90
CA ARG A 34 4.74 -27.39 8.70
C ARG A 34 3.83 -26.26 8.24
N VAL A 35 4.40 -25.06 8.06
CA VAL A 35 3.66 -23.91 7.59
C VAL A 35 3.75 -23.80 6.08
N GLU A 36 2.61 -23.69 5.42
CA GLU A 36 2.50 -23.45 3.99
C GLU A 36 1.83 -22.10 3.75
N ASP A 37 2.58 -21.17 3.20
CA ASP A 37 2.10 -19.84 2.82
C ASP A 37 1.43 -19.89 1.43
N THR A 38 0.16 -20.26 1.43
CA THR A 38 -0.70 -20.20 0.24
C THR A 38 -1.42 -18.85 0.19
N PHE A 39 -2.00 -18.40 -0.86
CA PHE A 39 -2.83 -17.18 -0.97
C PHE A 39 -2.15 -15.92 -0.41
N LYS A 40 -0.91 -15.68 -0.81
CA LYS A 40 -0.18 -14.48 -0.40
C LYS A 40 -0.81 -13.22 -1.00
N CYS A 41 -0.84 -12.14 -0.20
CA CYS A 41 -1.23 -10.81 -0.64
C CYS A 41 0.03 -9.92 -0.70
N PRO A 42 0.82 -9.98 -1.79
CA PRO A 42 2.09 -9.28 -1.87
C PRO A 42 1.88 -7.77 -2.05
N ILE A 43 2.74 -6.99 -1.40
CA ILE A 43 2.91 -5.55 -1.63
C ILE A 43 4.29 -5.37 -2.26
N TYR A 44 4.37 -4.66 -3.38
CA TYR A 44 5.60 -4.46 -4.14
C TYR A 44 6.15 -3.06 -3.89
N LEU A 45 7.38 -2.97 -3.48
CA LEU A 45 8.07 -1.71 -3.18
C LEU A 45 9.21 -1.52 -4.18
N ALA A 46 9.33 -0.30 -4.70
CA ALA A 46 10.45 0.09 -5.55
C ALA A 46 10.81 1.55 -5.32
N ASP A 47 12.07 1.90 -5.52
CA ASP A 47 12.56 3.27 -5.38
C ASP A 47 12.95 3.83 -6.76
N LYS A 48 12.55 5.08 -7.02
CA LYS A 48 12.92 5.85 -8.21
C LYS A 48 13.00 7.35 -7.86
N PRO A 49 13.91 7.75 -6.98
CA PRO A 49 13.98 9.10 -6.43
C PRO A 49 14.33 10.18 -7.47
N GLU A 50 14.98 9.82 -8.57
CA GLU A 50 15.41 10.75 -9.62
C GLU A 50 14.22 11.42 -10.35
N TRP A 51 13.01 10.93 -10.19
CA TRP A 51 11.81 11.51 -10.80
C TRP A 51 11.10 12.53 -9.93
N VAL A 52 11.47 12.62 -8.64
CA VAL A 52 10.75 13.44 -7.65
C VAL A 52 10.68 14.90 -8.08
N ASP A 53 11.81 15.50 -8.46
CA ASP A 53 11.88 16.92 -8.83
C ASP A 53 11.09 17.22 -10.11
N THR A 54 11.22 16.37 -11.12
CA THR A 54 10.53 16.54 -12.40
C THR A 54 9.02 16.41 -12.23
N LEU A 55 8.58 15.40 -11.51
CA LEU A 55 7.15 15.16 -11.27
C LEU A 55 6.55 16.19 -10.30
N ASN A 56 7.29 16.69 -9.32
CA ASN A 56 6.83 17.81 -8.50
C ASN A 56 6.62 19.08 -9.34
N LYS A 57 7.57 19.42 -10.23
CA LYS A 57 7.42 20.57 -11.14
C LYS A 57 6.19 20.47 -12.03
N ALA A 58 5.87 19.26 -12.48
CA ALA A 58 4.67 19.02 -13.30
C ALA A 58 3.38 19.02 -12.45
N SER A 59 3.41 18.47 -11.25
CA SER A 59 2.24 18.28 -10.38
C SER A 59 1.84 19.53 -9.60
N ASP A 60 2.81 20.32 -9.14
CA ASP A 60 2.55 21.48 -8.26
C ASP A 60 1.59 22.50 -8.86
N PRO A 61 1.71 22.94 -10.13
CA PRO A 61 0.75 23.88 -10.72
C PRO A 61 -0.66 23.28 -10.87
N ILE A 62 -0.74 21.97 -11.08
CA ILE A 62 -2.02 21.28 -11.21
C ILE A 62 -2.75 21.24 -9.86
N ILE A 63 -2.08 20.78 -8.83
CA ILE A 63 -2.70 20.67 -7.48
C ILE A 63 -2.99 22.05 -6.89
N GLU A 64 -2.17 23.07 -7.19
CA GLU A 64 -2.45 24.44 -6.80
C GLU A 64 -3.73 24.99 -7.46
N ARG A 65 -3.92 24.69 -8.75
CA ARG A 65 -5.17 25.02 -9.47
C ARG A 65 -6.36 24.34 -8.82
N VAL A 66 -6.26 23.05 -8.49
CA VAL A 66 -7.33 22.30 -7.80
C VAL A 66 -7.65 22.96 -6.46
N ARG A 67 -6.64 23.29 -5.66
CA ARG A 67 -6.77 23.95 -4.36
C ARG A 67 -7.45 25.33 -4.48
N LYS A 68 -7.04 26.14 -5.47
CA LYS A 68 -7.68 27.47 -5.73
C LYS A 68 -9.13 27.32 -6.15
N ASN A 69 -9.43 26.35 -7.00
CA ASN A 69 -10.80 26.10 -7.44
C ASN A 69 -11.70 25.62 -6.30
N TRP A 70 -11.16 24.79 -5.41
CA TRP A 70 -11.88 24.35 -4.23
C TRP A 70 -12.17 25.54 -3.29
N LYS A 71 -11.17 26.35 -2.97
CA LYS A 71 -11.33 27.54 -2.13
C LYS A 71 -12.41 28.51 -2.64
N LYS A 72 -12.55 28.65 -3.96
CA LYS A 72 -13.62 29.46 -4.58
C LYS A 72 -15.02 28.88 -4.36
N LYS A 73 -15.16 27.59 -4.16
CA LYS A 73 -16.45 26.93 -3.89
C LYS A 73 -16.90 27.10 -2.44
N ILE A 74 -15.99 27.38 -1.53
CA ILE A 74 -16.28 27.65 -0.12
C ILE A 74 -16.70 29.11 0.00
N LYS A 75 -18.01 29.34 -0.01
CA LYS A 75 -18.58 30.73 0.15
C LYS A 75 -18.61 31.18 1.60
N ASP A 76 -18.78 30.26 2.53
CA ASP A 76 -18.81 30.52 3.97
C ASP A 76 -17.81 29.61 4.69
N PRO A 77 -16.74 30.18 5.28
CA PRO A 77 -15.77 29.40 6.04
C PRO A 77 -16.32 28.70 7.31
N LYS A 78 -17.50 29.16 7.77
CA LYS A 78 -18.19 28.58 8.95
C LYS A 78 -19.14 27.44 8.58
N ASP A 79 -19.42 27.25 7.30
CA ASP A 79 -20.27 26.18 6.81
C ASP A 79 -19.45 24.86 6.80
N SER A 80 -19.62 24.07 7.85
CA SER A 80 -18.93 22.78 8.03
C SER A 80 -19.18 21.79 6.89
N THR A 81 -20.26 21.95 6.13
CA THR A 81 -20.55 21.11 4.96
C THR A 81 -19.69 21.44 3.74
N LYS A 82 -18.95 22.55 3.79
CA LYS A 82 -18.09 23.06 2.71
C LYS A 82 -16.63 23.21 3.13
N GLN A 83 -16.20 22.46 4.13
CA GLN A 83 -14.79 22.42 4.53
C GLN A 83 -13.92 21.85 3.42
N MET A 84 -12.61 22.09 3.51
CA MET A 84 -11.63 21.43 2.63
C MET A 84 -11.85 19.92 2.66
N PRO A 85 -11.84 19.25 1.52
CA PRO A 85 -11.97 17.80 1.50
C PRO A 85 -10.78 17.16 2.20
N ASN A 86 -10.97 15.95 2.68
CA ASN A 86 -9.91 15.14 3.31
C ASN A 86 -8.71 14.92 2.39
N SER A 87 -8.92 15.06 1.09
CA SER A 87 -7.88 15.06 0.06
C SER A 87 -8.31 15.86 -1.16
N LEU A 88 -7.34 16.41 -1.89
CA LEU A 88 -7.52 17.06 -3.17
C LEU A 88 -7.05 16.13 -4.28
N HIS A 89 -7.86 15.96 -5.31
CA HIS A 89 -7.55 15.16 -6.49
C HIS A 89 -7.48 16.02 -7.74
N SER A 90 -6.48 15.79 -8.58
CA SER A 90 -6.45 16.34 -9.92
C SER A 90 -7.42 15.60 -10.86
N GLU A 91 -7.54 16.11 -12.08
CA GLU A 91 -8.02 15.34 -13.23
C GLU A 91 -7.06 14.21 -13.59
N LEU A 92 -7.45 13.36 -14.54
CA LEU A 92 -6.61 12.27 -15.06
C LEU A 92 -5.41 12.83 -15.83
N LEU A 93 -4.20 12.42 -15.43
CA LEU A 93 -2.93 12.99 -15.89
C LEU A 93 -2.23 12.17 -16.99
N TRP A 94 -2.62 10.94 -17.22
CA TRP A 94 -1.96 10.08 -18.20
C TRP A 94 -1.99 10.64 -19.64
N GLN A 95 -2.86 11.62 -19.92
CA GLN A 95 -2.96 12.33 -21.21
C GLN A 95 -1.92 13.45 -21.36
N TYR A 96 -1.32 13.92 -20.28
CA TYR A 96 -0.38 15.02 -20.29
C TYR A 96 1.03 14.53 -20.62
N PRO A 97 1.75 15.20 -21.53
CA PRO A 97 3.10 14.77 -21.95
C PRO A 97 4.06 14.61 -20.77
N GLU A 98 3.95 15.46 -19.76
CA GLU A 98 4.82 15.47 -18.58
C GLU A 98 4.69 14.20 -17.73
N PHE A 99 3.55 13.48 -17.83
CA PHE A 99 3.30 12.24 -17.09
C PHE A 99 3.42 10.99 -17.94
N LYS A 100 3.76 11.12 -19.23
CA LYS A 100 3.84 9.97 -20.14
C LYS A 100 4.88 8.94 -19.72
N GLU A 101 6.00 9.40 -19.22
CA GLU A 101 7.10 8.52 -18.80
C GLU A 101 6.70 7.68 -17.59
N ILE A 102 6.13 8.30 -16.55
CA ILE A 102 5.65 7.56 -15.38
C ILE A 102 4.47 6.64 -15.74
N ALA A 103 3.56 7.07 -16.60
CA ALA A 103 2.46 6.25 -17.08
C ALA A 103 2.96 4.96 -17.77
N ASN A 104 3.94 5.09 -18.66
CA ASN A 104 4.56 3.96 -19.35
C ASN A 104 5.27 3.02 -18.37
N LEU A 105 5.99 3.56 -17.38
CA LEU A 105 6.65 2.75 -16.36
C LEU A 105 5.61 1.96 -15.53
N ILE A 106 4.54 2.63 -15.09
CA ILE A 106 3.46 1.99 -14.33
C ILE A 106 2.87 0.82 -15.13
N LEU A 107 2.56 1.02 -16.41
CA LEU A 107 2.06 -0.03 -17.28
C LEU A 107 3.03 -1.20 -17.39
N GLN A 108 4.32 -0.92 -17.62
CA GLN A 108 5.35 -1.94 -17.72
C GLN A 108 5.52 -2.73 -16.40
N GLN A 109 5.59 -2.03 -15.26
CA GLN A 109 5.76 -2.70 -13.98
C GLN A 109 4.52 -3.50 -13.59
N SER A 110 3.33 -2.99 -13.84
CA SER A 110 2.08 -3.73 -13.62
C SER A 110 2.03 -5.01 -14.44
N TRP A 111 2.45 -4.95 -15.72
CA TRP A 111 2.58 -6.13 -16.57
C TRP A 111 3.57 -7.15 -16.00
N ASN A 112 4.75 -6.69 -15.56
CA ASN A 112 5.78 -7.54 -14.97
C ASN A 112 5.29 -8.21 -13.68
N ILE A 113 4.57 -7.48 -12.84
CA ILE A 113 3.98 -7.99 -11.60
C ILE A 113 2.95 -9.09 -11.92
N LEU A 114 2.03 -8.84 -12.84
CA LEU A 114 1.03 -9.83 -13.24
C LEU A 114 1.66 -11.08 -13.86
N HIS A 115 2.70 -10.90 -14.68
CA HIS A 115 3.46 -12.03 -15.23
C HIS A 115 4.14 -12.83 -14.13
N TRP A 116 4.79 -12.16 -13.19
CA TRP A 116 5.44 -12.81 -12.03
C TRP A 116 4.42 -13.56 -11.15
N GLN A 117 3.20 -13.05 -11.02
CA GLN A 117 2.11 -13.72 -10.31
C GLN A 117 1.57 -14.96 -11.04
N GLY A 118 2.02 -15.23 -12.27
CA GLY A 118 1.63 -16.41 -13.03
C GLY A 118 0.39 -16.22 -13.92
N TYR A 119 -0.07 -15.00 -14.16
CA TYR A 119 -1.20 -14.77 -15.05
C TYR A 119 -0.83 -15.01 -16.52
N ASN A 120 -1.74 -15.61 -17.27
CA ASN A 120 -1.61 -15.73 -18.72
C ASN A 120 -1.97 -14.40 -19.38
N LEU A 121 -0.97 -13.70 -19.88
CA LEU A 121 -1.09 -12.39 -20.52
C LEU A 121 -1.07 -12.45 -22.07
N THR A 122 -1.08 -13.66 -22.65
CA THR A 122 -1.07 -13.84 -24.10
C THR A 122 -2.27 -13.15 -24.75
N GLY A 123 -2.01 -12.31 -25.75
CA GLY A 123 -3.04 -11.56 -26.47
C GLY A 123 -3.72 -10.44 -25.67
N LYS A 124 -3.20 -10.11 -24.49
CA LYS A 124 -3.69 -9.00 -23.67
C LYS A 124 -2.79 -7.77 -23.82
N LEU A 125 -3.33 -6.60 -23.57
CA LEU A 125 -2.59 -5.33 -23.52
C LEU A 125 -2.87 -4.66 -22.18
N PRO A 126 -1.86 -4.11 -21.51
CA PRO A 126 -2.07 -3.31 -20.32
C PRO A 126 -2.74 -1.99 -20.68
N MET A 127 -3.65 -1.54 -19.83
CA MET A 127 -4.30 -0.25 -19.97
C MET A 127 -4.24 0.48 -18.63
N LEU A 128 -3.80 1.73 -18.65
CA LEU A 128 -3.85 2.61 -17.50
C LEU A 128 -5.24 3.27 -17.47
N THR A 129 -6.03 2.95 -16.48
CA THR A 129 -7.38 3.47 -16.31
C THR A 129 -7.36 4.83 -15.64
N GLU A 130 -6.48 5.00 -14.65
CA GLU A 130 -6.44 6.17 -13.78
C GLU A 130 -4.98 6.53 -13.45
N LEU A 131 -4.70 7.81 -13.48
CA LEU A 131 -3.47 8.41 -12.97
C LEU A 131 -3.80 9.85 -12.57
N TRP A 132 -3.68 10.18 -11.31
CA TRP A 132 -3.88 11.53 -10.78
C TRP A 132 -2.82 11.88 -9.74
N VAL A 133 -2.69 13.16 -9.45
CA VAL A 133 -1.99 13.62 -8.24
C VAL A 133 -3.01 13.90 -7.15
N GLN A 134 -2.69 13.39 -5.96
CA GLN A 134 -3.51 13.58 -4.77
C GLN A 134 -2.69 14.31 -3.70
N GLU A 135 -3.31 15.27 -3.05
CA GLU A 135 -2.74 15.99 -1.91
C GLU A 135 -3.63 15.80 -0.69
N PHE A 136 -3.03 15.42 0.41
CA PHE A 136 -3.67 15.44 1.72
C PHE A 136 -3.37 16.76 2.40
N PRO A 137 -4.37 17.47 2.96
CA PRO A 137 -4.14 18.68 3.73
C PRO A 137 -3.30 18.38 4.98
N GLU A 138 -2.61 19.39 5.50
CA GLU A 138 -1.69 19.28 6.62
C GLU A 138 -2.36 18.78 7.91
N GLU A 139 -3.64 19.13 8.10
CA GLU A 139 -4.45 18.67 9.23
C GLU A 139 -5.72 17.97 8.73
N GLY A 140 -5.99 16.79 9.30
CA GLY A 140 -7.20 16.02 9.05
C GLY A 140 -7.29 15.38 7.66
N GLY A 141 -6.20 15.35 6.91
CA GLY A 141 -6.17 14.66 5.62
C GLY A 141 -6.16 13.14 5.78
N PHE A 142 -7.13 12.47 5.18
CA PHE A 142 -7.20 11.00 5.18
C PHE A 142 -7.97 10.49 3.96
N HIS A 143 -7.87 9.21 3.74
CA HIS A 143 -8.69 8.45 2.82
C HIS A 143 -9.32 7.29 3.57
N ASP A 144 -10.62 7.10 3.41
CA ASP A 144 -11.33 5.99 4.06
C ASP A 144 -10.83 4.63 3.55
N ILE A 145 -11.03 3.60 4.36
CA ILE A 145 -10.79 2.21 3.94
C ILE A 145 -11.69 1.91 2.74
N HIS A 146 -11.08 1.44 1.66
CA HIS A 146 -11.79 1.08 0.44
C HIS A 146 -11.04 -0.03 -0.30
N GLU A 147 -11.69 -0.61 -1.29
CA GLU A 147 -11.15 -1.60 -2.20
C GLU A 147 -11.04 -1.01 -3.61
N HIS A 148 -10.00 -1.40 -4.34
CA HIS A 148 -9.80 -1.00 -5.74
C HIS A 148 -10.46 -2.01 -6.65
N GLY A 149 -11.78 -1.88 -6.86
CA GLY A 149 -12.53 -2.71 -7.80
C GLY A 149 -12.12 -2.45 -9.26
N ASN A 150 -12.20 -3.46 -10.10
CA ASN A 150 -11.95 -3.40 -11.54
C ASN A 150 -10.50 -3.09 -11.98
N ASN A 151 -9.55 -3.03 -11.07
CA ASN A 151 -8.13 -2.88 -11.37
C ASN A 151 -7.37 -4.13 -10.95
N HIS A 152 -6.44 -4.59 -11.80
CA HIS A 152 -5.58 -5.72 -11.46
C HIS A 152 -4.41 -5.30 -10.59
N ILE A 153 -3.87 -4.10 -10.84
CA ILE A 153 -2.78 -3.50 -10.06
C ILE A 153 -3.14 -2.05 -9.78
N SER A 154 -2.99 -1.66 -8.54
CA SER A 154 -3.08 -0.29 -8.07
C SER A 154 -1.76 0.12 -7.42
N GLY A 155 -1.57 1.42 -7.16
CA GLY A 155 -0.32 1.84 -6.52
C GLY A 155 -0.23 3.32 -6.25
N PHE A 156 0.88 3.68 -5.60
CA PHE A 156 1.25 5.04 -5.25
C PHE A 156 2.68 5.33 -5.69
N TYR A 157 2.94 6.57 -6.07
CA TYR A 157 4.28 7.14 -6.12
C TYR A 157 4.32 8.39 -5.26
N PHE A 158 5.21 8.41 -4.26
CA PHE A 158 5.23 9.46 -3.26
C PHE A 158 6.13 10.62 -3.71
N LEU A 159 5.54 11.80 -3.85
CA LEU A 159 6.22 13.00 -4.31
C LEU A 159 6.77 13.83 -3.15
N LYS A 160 5.95 14.05 -2.12
CA LYS A 160 6.28 14.86 -0.95
C LYS A 160 5.86 14.13 0.32
N CYS A 161 6.82 13.88 1.18
CA CYS A 161 6.61 13.25 2.48
C CYS A 161 7.52 13.92 3.51
N ASN A 162 7.05 14.01 4.73
CA ASN A 162 7.82 14.42 5.89
C ASN A 162 7.49 13.53 7.08
N GLU A 163 8.02 13.81 8.25
CA GLU A 163 7.82 12.99 9.46
C GLU A 163 6.36 12.93 9.94
N LYS A 164 5.53 13.90 9.55
CA LYS A 164 4.11 13.99 9.89
C LYS A 164 3.20 13.45 8.79
N THR A 165 3.77 12.97 7.67
CA THR A 165 2.99 12.44 6.54
C THR A 165 2.23 11.19 6.98
N SER A 166 0.94 11.13 6.64
CA SER A 166 0.12 9.93 6.80
C SER A 166 0.72 8.74 6.06
N HIS A 167 0.58 7.56 6.62
CA HIS A 167 1.09 6.33 6.04
C HIS A 167 -0.03 5.55 5.36
N PRO A 168 0.24 4.90 4.21
CA PRO A 168 -0.69 3.92 3.69
C PRO A 168 -0.78 2.73 4.64
N VAL A 169 -2.00 2.29 4.88
CA VAL A 169 -2.34 1.15 5.75
C VAL A 169 -3.06 0.13 4.90
N PHE A 170 -2.51 -1.07 4.83
CA PHE A 170 -3.14 -2.20 4.17
C PHE A 170 -3.75 -3.11 5.22
N HIS A 171 -5.01 -3.43 5.05
CA HIS A 171 -5.74 -4.34 5.91
C HIS A 171 -5.70 -5.76 5.36
N ASP A 172 -5.66 -6.75 6.24
CA ASP A 172 -5.79 -8.15 5.85
C ASP A 172 -7.11 -8.33 5.08
N PRO A 173 -7.09 -8.76 3.80
CA PRO A 173 -8.29 -8.87 3.00
C PRO A 173 -9.17 -10.06 3.36
N ARG A 174 -8.69 -10.99 4.20
CA ARG A 174 -9.42 -12.20 4.55
C ARG A 174 -10.56 -11.91 5.51
N PRO A 175 -11.84 -12.05 5.10
CA PRO A 175 -12.97 -11.67 5.95
C PRO A 175 -13.06 -12.51 7.22
N GLY A 176 -12.74 -13.80 7.17
CA GLY A 176 -12.75 -14.67 8.34
C GLY A 176 -11.79 -14.22 9.43
N LYS A 177 -10.63 -13.70 9.06
CA LYS A 177 -9.67 -13.14 10.01
C LYS A 177 -10.25 -11.92 10.76
N LYS A 178 -10.91 -11.01 10.03
CA LYS A 178 -11.54 -9.82 10.62
C LYS A 178 -12.68 -10.16 11.58
N MET A 179 -13.41 -11.24 11.30
CA MET A 179 -14.56 -11.67 12.13
C MET A 179 -14.14 -12.34 13.44
N THR A 180 -12.96 -12.96 13.48
CA THR A 180 -12.49 -13.77 14.59
C THR A 180 -11.16 -13.26 15.14
N ASP A 181 -10.91 -11.96 15.01
CA ASP A 181 -9.63 -11.37 15.40
C ASP A 181 -9.43 -11.45 16.91
N LEU A 182 -8.20 -11.71 17.31
CA LEU A 182 -7.75 -11.78 18.69
C LEU A 182 -6.75 -10.66 18.95
N GLN A 183 -6.66 -10.24 20.21
CA GLN A 183 -5.65 -9.28 20.60
C GLN A 183 -4.24 -9.85 20.35
N MET A 184 -3.43 -9.11 19.60
CA MET A 184 -2.04 -9.50 19.36
C MET A 184 -1.22 -9.46 20.66
N ARG A 185 -0.35 -10.46 20.84
CA ARG A 185 0.59 -10.52 21.95
C ARG A 185 1.55 -9.31 21.94
N ASP A 186 2.03 -8.94 20.77
CA ASP A 186 2.91 -7.78 20.56
C ASP A 186 2.46 -7.01 19.30
N PRO A 187 1.68 -5.93 19.47
CA PRO A 187 1.20 -5.16 18.33
C PRO A 187 2.29 -4.29 17.67
N SER A 188 3.47 -4.20 18.26
CA SER A 188 4.60 -3.47 17.65
C SER A 188 5.32 -4.27 16.56
N LYS A 189 5.05 -5.56 16.46
CA LYS A 189 5.71 -6.47 15.52
C LYS A 189 4.71 -7.04 14.50
N LEU A 190 5.09 -7.00 13.25
CA LEU A 190 4.34 -7.67 12.18
C LEU A 190 4.48 -9.20 12.33
N ASN A 191 3.35 -9.89 12.37
CA ASN A 191 3.26 -11.34 12.47
C ASN A 191 1.98 -11.86 11.79
N TYR A 192 1.76 -13.18 11.79
CA TYR A 192 0.58 -13.79 11.16
C TYR A 192 -0.75 -13.39 11.80
N GLY A 193 -0.73 -12.86 13.04
CA GLY A 193 -1.89 -12.28 13.71
C GLY A 193 -2.18 -10.84 13.32
N SER A 194 -1.29 -10.16 12.60
CA SER A 194 -1.48 -8.75 12.25
C SER A 194 -2.66 -8.56 11.31
N GLY A 195 -3.62 -7.74 11.70
CA GLY A 195 -4.79 -7.40 10.87
C GLY A 195 -4.53 -6.25 9.90
N GLN A 196 -3.41 -5.54 10.07
CA GLN A 196 -3.01 -4.42 9.21
C GLN A 196 -1.50 -4.25 9.19
N VAL A 197 -1.00 -3.62 8.13
CA VAL A 197 0.40 -3.24 7.98
C VAL A 197 0.51 -1.78 7.53
N HIS A 198 1.43 -1.05 8.14
CA HIS A 198 1.72 0.35 7.85
C HIS A 198 3.05 0.47 7.12
N TYR A 199 3.10 1.29 6.09
CA TYR A 199 4.34 1.57 5.37
C TYR A 199 4.77 3.00 5.61
N LYS A 200 5.91 3.20 6.30
CA LYS A 200 6.56 4.51 6.36
C LYS A 200 7.14 4.81 4.98
N VAL A 201 6.62 5.85 4.35
CA VAL A 201 6.93 6.20 2.97
C VAL A 201 7.95 7.34 2.88
N LYS A 202 8.61 7.44 1.73
CA LYS A 202 9.57 8.50 1.41
C LYS A 202 9.37 8.99 -0.03
N PRO A 203 9.77 10.23 -0.36
CA PRO A 203 9.73 10.69 -1.74
C PRO A 203 10.50 9.76 -2.67
N GLY A 204 9.93 9.51 -3.86
CA GLY A 204 10.52 8.63 -4.87
C GLY A 204 10.22 7.14 -4.68
N GLN A 205 9.41 6.77 -3.71
CA GLN A 205 9.01 5.39 -3.48
C GLN A 205 7.73 5.05 -4.23
N PHE A 206 7.74 3.90 -4.91
CA PHE A 206 6.54 3.22 -5.42
C PHE A 206 6.05 2.19 -4.44
N ILE A 207 4.74 2.06 -4.33
CA ILE A 207 4.05 0.91 -3.75
C ILE A 207 3.05 0.42 -4.78
N PHE A 208 3.10 -0.88 -5.16
CA PHE A 208 2.09 -1.52 -5.99
C PHE A 208 1.42 -2.65 -5.21
N PHE A 209 0.15 -2.87 -5.49
CA PHE A 209 -0.69 -3.90 -4.85
C PHE A 209 -1.86 -4.32 -5.75
N ASN A 210 -2.49 -5.44 -5.40
CA ASN A 210 -3.69 -5.96 -6.06
C ASN A 210 -4.95 -5.58 -5.28
#